data_f33321acb9b756d0bd9e92b949bc86bf
#
_entry.id   f33321acb9b756d0bd9e92b949bc86bf
#
_cell.length_a   1.000
_cell.length_b   1.000
_cell.length_c   1.000
_cell.angle_alpha   90.00
_cell.angle_beta   90.00
_cell.angle_gamma   90.00
#
_symmetry.space_group_name_H-M   'P 1'
#
loop_
_entity.id
_entity.type
_entity.pdbx_description
1 polymer ?
#
loop_
_entity_poly.entity_id
_entity_poly.type
_entity_poly.pdbx_seq_one_letter_code
_entity_poly.pdbx_strand_id
1 'polypeptide(L)'
;MRLGAWATCLIATALVLTAPAGAQTSAGVVAEVRVHGNHTTPDADILAIVGEVVGQPATDALLAEVGGRLEQSGRFDGVEVRKRFRSIDDPDDILLMIVVDEVPGITDQDLTPGPLKKLRSSGMFLPILHSEDGYGFTYGMRVSFVNRLGPRSRVSFPLTWGGERQARAELERTFTRGPIARLSAIGGVGRRDNPHFEIGDTRTGFYARAESTAQRWLRLGAGAGLEDVEFGDLRDRIVRAGGDITVDTRVDPSFPRNAVHATFGLERLSFDASRANRRTAEVRGYVGLIGQTVLAVRGLSVTASAPIPDFEKSLLGGAANMRGFDAGSQAGDNIAAASAELRIPVTSPMSVGRFGTKAFVDAGTAYAHGLKLGDQHLDRGYGGGAYLHLTILSLSLDVARGHETGNYRWHFGMGVTFK
;
A
#
# COMPACT_ATOMS: atom_id res chain seq x y z
N MET A 1 -43.21 -6.17 5.62
CA MET A 1 -42.88 -7.59 5.78
C MET A 1 -41.39 -7.78 5.54
N ARG A 2 -40.73 -8.53 6.40
CA ARG A 2 -39.28 -8.60 6.63
C ARG A 2 -38.52 -9.35 5.52
N LEU A 3 -37.74 -8.64 4.68
CA LEU A 3 -36.80 -9.22 3.72
C LEU A 3 -35.48 -8.42 3.59
N GLY A 4 -35.19 -7.53 4.53
CA GLY A 4 -34.05 -6.61 4.44
C GLY A 4 -32.76 -6.99 5.18
N ALA A 5 -32.71 -8.13 5.90
CA ALA A 5 -31.58 -8.46 6.77
C ALA A 5 -30.64 -9.56 6.23
N TRP A 6 -30.94 -10.17 5.10
CA TRP A 6 -30.23 -11.36 4.60
C TRP A 6 -29.22 -11.12 3.49
N ALA A 7 -29.29 -9.98 2.82
CA ALA A 7 -28.41 -9.69 1.68
C ALA A 7 -26.97 -9.31 2.08
N THR A 8 -26.77 -8.75 3.27
CA THR A 8 -25.44 -8.36 3.75
C THR A 8 -24.66 -9.55 4.35
N CYS A 9 -25.34 -10.60 4.75
CA CYS A 9 -24.69 -11.81 5.29
C CYS A 9 -24.24 -12.79 4.20
N LEU A 10 -24.88 -12.82 3.04
CA LEU A 10 -24.61 -13.81 1.98
C LEU A 10 -23.31 -13.57 1.23
N ILE A 11 -22.81 -12.34 1.14
CA ILE A 11 -21.51 -12.05 0.51
C ILE A 11 -20.35 -12.47 1.41
N ALA A 12 -20.51 -12.37 2.71
CA ALA A 12 -19.48 -12.81 3.67
C ALA A 12 -19.45 -14.35 3.79
N THR A 13 -20.57 -15.04 3.64
CA THR A 13 -20.66 -16.49 3.84
C THR A 13 -20.22 -17.29 2.60
N ALA A 14 -20.35 -16.74 1.40
CA ALA A 14 -19.91 -17.40 0.18
C ALA A 14 -18.37 -17.44 0.00
N LEU A 15 -17.63 -16.53 0.67
CA LEU A 15 -16.16 -16.52 0.63
C LEU A 15 -15.52 -17.49 1.65
N VAL A 16 -16.25 -17.94 2.64
CA VAL A 16 -15.71 -18.84 3.70
C VAL A 16 -15.81 -20.31 3.31
N LEU A 17 -16.65 -20.68 2.34
CA LEU A 17 -16.95 -22.09 2.02
C LEU A 17 -16.09 -22.71 0.92
N THR A 18 -15.10 -21.99 0.38
CA THR A 18 -14.13 -22.58 -0.55
C THR A 18 -12.67 -22.33 -0.12
N ALA A 19 -12.38 -22.55 1.15
CA ALA A 19 -11.00 -22.84 1.51
C ALA A 19 -10.71 -24.26 0.97
N PRO A 20 -9.85 -24.43 -0.05
CA PRO A 20 -9.41 -25.77 -0.41
C PRO A 20 -8.67 -26.32 0.80
N ALA A 21 -9.19 -27.37 1.41
CA ALA A 21 -8.45 -28.17 2.36
C ALA A 21 -7.12 -28.56 1.72
N GLY A 22 -6.01 -28.11 2.28
CA GLY A 22 -4.70 -28.69 2.03
C GLY A 22 -4.06 -28.44 0.67
N ALA A 23 -4.07 -27.23 0.12
CA ALA A 23 -2.93 -26.82 -0.68
C ALA A 23 -1.80 -26.51 0.32
N GLN A 24 -0.98 -27.49 0.64
CA GLN A 24 0.42 -27.25 0.96
C GLN A 24 0.94 -26.47 -0.25
N THR A 25 0.98 -25.15 -0.15
CA THR A 25 1.77 -24.32 -1.04
C THR A 25 3.17 -24.88 -0.91
N SER A 26 3.66 -25.57 -1.93
CA SER A 26 5.06 -25.98 -2.02
C SER A 26 5.83 -24.69 -1.74
N ALA A 27 6.60 -24.67 -0.66
CA ALA A 27 7.51 -23.57 -0.44
C ALA A 27 8.45 -23.64 -1.64
N GLY A 28 8.27 -22.74 -2.62
CA GLY A 28 9.10 -22.76 -3.83
C GLY A 28 10.57 -22.82 -3.44
N VAL A 29 11.43 -23.19 -4.35
CA VAL A 29 12.87 -23.35 -4.11
C VAL A 29 13.58 -22.03 -4.36
N VAL A 30 14.51 -21.66 -3.50
CA VAL A 30 15.36 -20.48 -3.72
C VAL A 30 16.24 -20.72 -4.93
N ALA A 31 15.94 -20.09 -6.04
CA ALA A 31 16.71 -20.17 -7.27
C ALA A 31 17.81 -19.12 -7.37
N GLU A 32 17.62 -17.97 -6.73
CA GLU A 32 18.55 -16.85 -6.78
C GLU A 32 18.43 -16.00 -5.50
N VAL A 33 19.54 -15.40 -5.07
CA VAL A 33 19.58 -14.41 -4.00
C VAL A 33 20.06 -13.09 -4.58
N ARG A 34 19.34 -12.00 -4.29
CA ARG A 34 19.75 -10.63 -4.66
C ARG A 34 19.78 -9.75 -3.44
N VAL A 35 20.82 -8.94 -3.37
CA VAL A 35 21.03 -7.96 -2.30
C VAL A 35 20.73 -6.57 -2.83
N HIS A 36 20.09 -5.76 -2.00
CA HIS A 36 19.79 -4.35 -2.29
C HIS A 36 20.00 -3.51 -1.03
N GLY A 37 20.35 -2.24 -1.22
CA GLY A 37 20.50 -1.28 -0.13
C GLY A 37 21.90 -1.22 0.45
N ASN A 38 22.79 -2.09 0.00
CA ASN A 38 24.21 -2.01 0.33
C ASN A 38 24.90 -0.96 -0.56
N HIS A 39 25.67 -0.08 0.06
CA HIS A 39 26.41 0.97 -0.62
C HIS A 39 27.91 0.83 -0.44
N THR A 40 28.32 0.23 0.67
CA THR A 40 29.71 0.10 1.07
C THR A 40 30.14 -1.37 1.17
N THR A 41 29.26 -2.23 1.67
CA THR A 41 29.54 -3.66 1.82
C THR A 41 29.33 -4.37 0.48
N PRO A 42 30.35 -5.06 -0.10
CA PRO A 42 30.17 -5.82 -1.33
C PRO A 42 29.12 -6.91 -1.18
N ASP A 43 28.39 -7.21 -2.26
CA ASP A 43 27.40 -8.29 -2.31
C ASP A 43 28.00 -9.63 -1.85
N ALA A 44 29.24 -9.90 -2.24
CA ALA A 44 29.94 -11.13 -1.87
C ALA A 44 30.09 -11.32 -0.35
N ASP A 45 30.35 -10.25 0.38
CA ASP A 45 30.47 -10.29 1.85
C ASP A 45 29.13 -10.53 2.51
N ILE A 46 28.06 -9.95 1.95
CA ILE A 46 26.69 -10.17 2.43
C ILE A 46 26.26 -11.60 2.16
N LEU A 47 26.52 -12.11 0.96
CA LEU A 47 26.22 -13.49 0.58
C LEU A 47 27.02 -14.50 1.43
N ALA A 48 28.25 -14.18 1.81
CA ALA A 48 29.03 -15.01 2.75
C ALA A 48 28.37 -15.10 4.15
N ILE A 49 27.74 -14.02 4.62
CA ILE A 49 27.00 -14.02 5.89
C ILE A 49 25.68 -14.82 5.74
N VAL A 50 25.00 -14.68 4.60
CA VAL A 50 23.76 -15.41 4.28
C VAL A 50 24.01 -16.92 4.26
N GLY A 51 25.13 -17.35 3.68
CA GLY A 51 25.48 -18.76 3.50
C GLY A 51 24.79 -19.39 2.29
N GLU A 52 24.91 -20.70 2.16
CA GLU A 52 24.33 -21.46 1.04
C GLU A 52 22.83 -21.66 1.24
N VAL A 53 22.02 -20.85 0.60
CA VAL A 53 20.54 -20.92 0.64
C VAL A 53 19.92 -21.26 -0.71
N VAL A 54 20.68 -21.16 -1.81
CA VAL A 54 20.22 -21.55 -3.14
C VAL A 54 19.97 -23.06 -3.17
N GLY A 55 18.84 -23.46 -3.73
CA GLY A 55 18.37 -24.86 -3.74
C GLY A 55 17.59 -25.29 -2.49
N GLN A 56 17.51 -24.45 -1.45
CA GLN A 56 16.69 -24.75 -0.27
C GLN A 56 15.23 -24.32 -0.44
N PRO A 57 14.28 -24.99 0.24
CA PRO A 57 12.89 -24.54 0.26
C PRO A 57 12.79 -23.14 0.89
N ALA A 58 12.14 -22.21 0.18
CA ALA A 58 11.96 -20.82 0.60
C ALA A 58 10.93 -20.69 1.74
N THR A 59 11.19 -21.37 2.86
CA THR A 59 10.32 -21.37 4.05
C THR A 59 10.46 -20.09 4.85
N ASP A 60 9.46 -19.80 5.66
CA ASP A 60 9.51 -18.65 6.58
C ASP A 60 10.59 -18.79 7.65
N ALA A 61 10.94 -20.03 8.01
CA ALA A 61 12.05 -20.31 8.91
C ALA A 61 13.40 -19.92 8.28
N LEU A 62 13.62 -20.27 7.01
CA LEU A 62 14.83 -19.90 6.28
C LEU A 62 14.98 -18.37 6.19
N LEU A 63 13.88 -17.64 5.89
CA LEU A 63 13.91 -16.19 5.82
C LEU A 63 14.28 -15.56 7.17
N ALA A 64 13.71 -16.08 8.25
CA ALA A 64 14.01 -15.59 9.59
C ALA A 64 15.46 -15.88 9.99
N GLU A 65 15.99 -17.04 9.61
CA GLU A 65 17.37 -17.42 9.86
C GLU A 65 18.36 -16.53 9.11
N VAL A 66 18.12 -16.31 7.81
CA VAL A 66 18.93 -15.40 6.98
C VAL A 66 18.90 -13.98 7.55
N GLY A 67 17.73 -13.47 7.90
CA GLY A 67 17.59 -12.16 8.54
C GLY A 67 18.36 -12.07 9.85
N GLY A 68 18.26 -13.10 10.69
CA GLY A 68 18.98 -13.18 11.97
C GLY A 68 20.50 -13.19 11.83
N ARG A 69 21.04 -13.91 10.86
CA ARG A 69 22.50 -13.93 10.58
C ARG A 69 22.99 -12.53 10.18
N LEU A 70 22.28 -11.85 9.30
CA LEU A 70 22.62 -10.50 8.86
C LEU A 70 22.54 -9.48 10.01
N GLU A 71 21.48 -9.55 10.84
CA GLU A 71 21.35 -8.69 12.03
C GLU A 71 22.48 -8.91 13.04
N GLN A 72 22.86 -10.17 13.27
CA GLN A 72 23.93 -10.52 14.21
C GLN A 72 25.31 -10.05 13.75
N SER A 73 25.51 -9.83 12.45
CA SER A 73 26.78 -9.29 11.92
C SER A 73 27.10 -7.88 12.43
N GLY A 74 26.09 -7.14 12.91
CA GLY A 74 26.24 -5.76 13.38
C GLY A 74 26.54 -4.73 12.29
N ARG A 75 26.58 -5.13 11.02
CA ARG A 75 26.87 -4.25 9.86
C ARG A 75 25.64 -3.52 9.35
N PHE A 76 24.44 -3.98 9.72
CA PHE A 76 23.18 -3.48 9.20
C PHE A 76 22.26 -3.01 10.34
N ASP A 77 21.69 -1.83 10.18
CA ASP A 77 20.70 -1.25 11.09
C ASP A 77 19.28 -1.75 10.77
N GLY A 78 19.05 -2.18 9.53
CA GLY A 78 17.82 -2.79 9.06
C GLY A 78 18.10 -3.95 8.10
N VAL A 79 17.38 -5.05 8.27
CA VAL A 79 17.42 -6.20 7.37
C VAL A 79 16.00 -6.64 7.07
N GLU A 80 15.66 -6.73 5.79
CA GLU A 80 14.39 -7.27 5.34
C GLU A 80 14.63 -8.36 4.30
N VAL A 81 14.15 -9.57 4.57
CA VAL A 81 14.24 -10.71 3.65
C VAL A 81 12.88 -11.01 3.08
N ARG A 82 12.75 -10.92 1.76
CA ARG A 82 11.50 -11.08 1.01
C ARG A 82 11.61 -12.18 -0.03
N LYS A 83 10.48 -12.82 -0.31
CA LYS A 83 10.32 -13.75 -1.44
C LYS A 83 9.70 -13.02 -2.63
N ARG A 84 10.17 -13.37 -3.83
CA ARG A 84 9.54 -12.98 -5.10
C ARG A 84 9.59 -14.14 -6.09
N PHE A 85 8.68 -14.18 -7.02
CA PHE A 85 8.80 -15.08 -8.17
C PHE A 85 9.94 -14.59 -9.08
N ARG A 86 10.87 -15.46 -9.41
CA ARG A 86 12.04 -15.12 -10.24
C ARG A 86 11.64 -14.95 -11.72
N SER A 87 10.77 -15.83 -12.22
CA SER A 87 10.37 -15.88 -13.62
C SER A 87 8.85 -15.83 -13.79
N ILE A 88 8.42 -15.49 -14.99
CA ILE A 88 7.02 -15.58 -15.42
C ILE A 88 6.67 -17.06 -15.73
N ASP A 89 7.65 -17.84 -16.18
CA ASP A 89 7.43 -19.19 -16.69
C ASP A 89 7.33 -20.23 -15.57
N ASP A 90 8.03 -20.02 -14.45
CA ASP A 90 8.04 -20.94 -13.32
C ASP A 90 7.69 -20.25 -12.00
N PRO A 91 6.51 -20.51 -11.45
CA PRO A 91 6.07 -19.91 -10.18
C PRO A 91 6.70 -20.56 -8.94
N ASP A 92 7.37 -21.70 -9.05
CA ASP A 92 8.07 -22.37 -7.95
C ASP A 92 9.51 -21.89 -7.80
N ASP A 93 10.07 -21.21 -8.81
CA ASP A 93 11.35 -20.54 -8.75
C ASP A 93 11.26 -19.24 -7.92
N ILE A 94 11.85 -19.26 -6.73
CA ILE A 94 11.81 -18.11 -5.82
C ILE A 94 13.11 -17.33 -5.87
N LEU A 95 13.00 -16.01 -6.08
CA LEU A 95 14.03 -15.03 -5.84
C LEU A 95 13.97 -14.61 -4.36
N LEU A 96 15.04 -14.85 -3.62
CA LEU A 96 15.22 -14.30 -2.29
C LEU A 96 15.81 -12.89 -2.41
N MET A 97 15.01 -11.88 -2.08
CA MET A 97 15.44 -10.49 -2.07
C MET A 97 15.81 -10.07 -0.66
N ILE A 98 17.06 -9.69 -0.48
CA ILE A 98 17.61 -9.19 0.78
C ILE A 98 17.76 -7.69 0.64
N VAL A 99 17.05 -6.93 1.46
CA VAL A 99 17.17 -5.48 1.53
C VAL A 99 17.85 -5.15 2.86
N VAL A 100 19.00 -4.49 2.78
CA VAL A 100 19.78 -4.10 3.97
C VAL A 100 19.89 -2.59 4.06
N ASP A 101 19.84 -2.08 5.28
CA ASP A 101 20.23 -0.71 5.61
C ASP A 101 21.57 -0.78 6.33
N GLU A 102 22.64 -0.34 5.69
CA GLU A 102 23.97 -0.32 6.32
C GLU A 102 24.02 0.70 7.46
N VAL A 103 24.79 0.37 8.50
CA VAL A 103 25.08 1.35 9.55
C VAL A 103 25.78 2.57 8.93
N PRO A 104 25.22 3.79 9.05
CA PRO A 104 25.75 4.96 8.36
C PRO A 104 27.21 5.25 8.70
N GLY A 105 28.03 5.39 7.64
CA GLY A 105 29.44 5.72 7.76
C GLY A 105 30.36 4.54 8.08
N ILE A 106 29.84 3.31 8.07
CA ILE A 106 30.67 2.11 8.06
C ILE A 106 31.54 2.11 6.79
N THR A 107 32.82 1.81 6.99
CA THR A 107 33.79 1.48 5.94
C THR A 107 34.59 0.27 6.42
N ASP A 108 35.25 -0.43 5.49
CA ASP A 108 36.13 -1.56 5.83
C ASP A 108 37.22 -1.20 6.88
N GLN A 109 37.55 0.09 6.99
CA GLN A 109 38.54 0.62 7.92
C GLN A 109 37.95 1.25 9.19
N ASP A 110 36.64 1.49 9.25
CA ASP A 110 35.95 2.18 10.35
C ASP A 110 34.56 1.59 10.59
N LEU A 111 34.49 0.62 11.46
CA LEU A 111 33.24 -0.03 11.87
C LEU A 111 32.46 0.76 12.93
N THR A 112 33.06 1.81 13.51
CA THR A 112 32.43 2.68 14.52
C THR A 112 32.57 4.15 14.17
N PRO A 113 31.83 4.63 13.13
CA PRO A 113 31.95 6.00 12.67
C PRO A 113 31.50 7.01 13.75
N GLY A 114 32.26 8.11 13.88
CA GLY A 114 31.91 9.20 14.80
C GLY A 114 30.59 9.89 14.47
N PRO A 115 30.00 10.66 15.41
CA PRO A 115 28.64 11.21 15.28
C PRO A 115 28.46 12.14 14.06
N LEU A 116 29.49 12.91 13.71
CA LEU A 116 29.42 13.80 12.54
C LEU A 116 29.48 13.02 11.22
N LYS A 117 30.26 11.95 11.14
CA LYS A 117 30.34 11.05 10.00
C LYS A 117 29.02 10.27 9.83
N LYS A 118 28.45 9.80 10.95
CA LYS A 118 27.11 9.20 10.98
C LYS A 118 26.04 10.19 10.50
N LEU A 119 26.11 11.47 10.88
CA LEU A 119 25.16 12.49 10.44
C LEU A 119 25.21 12.69 8.93
N ARG A 120 26.40 12.85 8.37
CA ARG A 120 26.59 13.10 6.95
C ARG A 120 26.25 11.88 6.10
N SER A 121 26.59 10.67 6.56
CA SER A 121 26.33 9.43 5.84
C SER A 121 24.91 8.88 6.04
N SER A 122 24.18 9.32 7.06
CA SER A 122 22.80 8.89 7.31
C SER A 122 21.75 9.66 6.50
N GLY A 123 22.14 10.74 5.84
CA GLY A 123 21.24 11.52 4.98
C GLY A 123 21.01 10.82 3.65
N MET A 124 19.76 10.41 3.39
CA MET A 124 19.34 9.82 2.11
C MET A 124 18.40 10.79 1.40
N PHE A 125 18.70 11.07 0.13
CA PHE A 125 17.86 11.90 -0.73
C PHE A 125 17.14 11.02 -1.72
N LEU A 126 15.81 11.13 -1.78
CA LEU A 126 14.98 10.35 -2.68
C LEU A 126 14.04 11.28 -3.45
N PRO A 127 13.96 11.18 -4.78
CA PRO A 127 12.94 11.88 -5.54
C PRO A 127 11.55 11.29 -5.26
N ILE A 128 10.54 12.15 -5.24
CA ILE A 128 9.13 11.78 -5.19
C ILE A 128 8.54 12.10 -6.56
N LEU A 129 7.99 11.09 -7.22
CA LEU A 129 7.28 11.23 -8.49
C LEU A 129 6.07 10.29 -8.46
N HIS A 130 4.88 10.85 -8.52
CA HIS A 130 3.66 10.07 -8.69
C HIS A 130 2.61 10.86 -9.45
N SER A 131 1.69 10.15 -10.07
CA SER A 131 0.51 10.72 -10.70
C SER A 131 -0.71 10.03 -10.13
N GLU A 132 -1.65 10.83 -9.65
CA GLU A 132 -2.92 10.38 -9.14
C GLU A 132 -4.03 10.99 -9.98
N ASP A 133 -4.96 10.13 -10.42
CA ASP A 133 -6.08 10.53 -11.24
C ASP A 133 -6.97 11.52 -10.46
N GLY A 134 -7.35 12.62 -11.10
CA GLY A 134 -8.08 13.74 -10.49
C GLY A 134 -7.24 14.75 -9.74
N TYR A 135 -6.03 14.40 -9.29
CA TYR A 135 -5.10 15.31 -8.60
C TYR A 135 -3.92 15.72 -9.48
N GLY A 136 -3.60 14.92 -10.50
CA GLY A 136 -2.54 15.21 -11.45
C GLY A 136 -1.17 14.74 -11.00
N PHE A 137 -0.14 15.32 -11.61
CA PHE A 137 1.25 14.95 -11.40
C PHE A 137 1.85 15.66 -10.19
N THR A 138 2.40 14.89 -9.27
CA THR A 138 3.10 15.36 -8.08
C THR A 138 4.57 15.00 -8.17
N TYR A 139 5.43 15.97 -7.90
CA TYR A 139 6.87 15.80 -7.88
C TYR A 139 7.49 16.46 -6.66
N GLY A 140 8.63 15.97 -6.25
CA GLY A 140 9.28 16.51 -5.07
C GLY A 140 10.49 15.71 -4.62
N MET A 141 10.81 15.89 -3.37
CA MET A 141 11.95 15.25 -2.74
C MET A 141 11.62 14.78 -1.33
N ARG A 142 12.29 13.73 -0.89
CA ARG A 142 12.30 13.30 0.49
C ARG A 142 13.73 13.25 0.99
N VAL A 143 14.02 14.00 2.03
CA VAL A 143 15.27 13.88 2.77
C VAL A 143 15.02 13.02 3.99
N SER A 144 15.80 11.96 4.18
CA SER A 144 15.62 11.02 5.28
C SER A 144 16.91 10.85 6.05
N PHE A 145 16.78 10.69 7.35
CA PHE A 145 17.88 10.38 8.27
C PHE A 145 17.54 9.13 9.05
N VAL A 146 18.41 8.13 9.01
CA VAL A 146 18.22 6.87 9.72
C VAL A 146 18.92 6.89 11.09
N ASN A 147 18.38 6.12 12.04
CA ASN A 147 18.94 5.90 13.38
C ASN A 147 19.15 7.12 14.25
N ARG A 148 18.42 8.24 13.98
CA ARG A 148 18.51 9.46 14.78
C ARG A 148 17.81 9.38 16.13
N LEU A 149 16.73 8.65 16.21
CA LEU A 149 15.91 8.48 17.41
C LEU A 149 16.04 7.05 17.95
N GLY A 150 17.23 6.49 17.85
CA GLY A 150 17.59 5.14 18.26
C GLY A 150 17.62 4.16 17.07
N PRO A 151 18.03 2.91 17.30
CA PRO A 151 18.14 1.90 16.27
C PRO A 151 16.83 1.71 15.50
N ARG A 152 16.94 1.50 14.16
CA ARG A 152 15.80 1.27 13.26
C ARG A 152 14.77 2.40 13.26
N SER A 153 15.20 3.63 13.54
CA SER A 153 14.39 4.82 13.37
C SER A 153 14.73 5.53 12.07
N ARG A 154 13.72 6.16 11.46
CA ARG A 154 13.86 7.02 10.30
C ARG A 154 13.06 8.29 10.53
N VAL A 155 13.71 9.42 10.33
CA VAL A 155 13.06 10.74 10.27
C VAL A 155 13.15 11.21 8.84
N SER A 156 12.02 11.59 8.23
CA SER A 156 11.97 12.01 6.84
C SER A 156 11.22 13.32 6.69
N PHE A 157 11.62 14.10 5.70
CA PHE A 157 11.03 15.39 5.36
C PHE A 157 10.61 15.37 3.88
N PRO A 158 9.41 14.85 3.55
CA PRO A 158 8.87 14.96 2.21
C PRO A 158 8.41 16.37 1.91
N LEU A 159 8.84 16.90 0.77
CA LEU A 159 8.41 18.17 0.18
C LEU A 159 7.94 17.90 -1.23
N THR A 160 6.68 18.22 -1.55
CA THR A 160 6.13 18.01 -2.89
C THR A 160 5.43 19.25 -3.44
N TRP A 161 5.33 19.29 -4.76
CA TRP A 161 4.64 20.27 -5.57
C TRP A 161 3.83 19.59 -6.66
N GLY A 162 2.98 20.37 -7.34
CA GLY A 162 2.09 19.86 -8.40
C GLY A 162 0.72 19.51 -7.86
N GLY A 163 0.23 18.32 -8.14
CA GLY A 163 -1.10 17.84 -7.76
C GLY A 163 -1.34 17.82 -6.25
N GLU A 164 -0.31 17.43 -5.48
CA GLU A 164 -0.29 17.59 -4.04
C GLU A 164 0.92 18.45 -3.63
N ARG A 165 0.66 19.54 -2.94
CA ARG A 165 1.69 20.40 -2.34
C ARG A 165 1.77 20.09 -0.87
N GLN A 166 2.91 19.60 -0.38
CA GLN A 166 3.06 19.28 1.03
C GLN A 166 4.45 19.58 1.56
N ALA A 167 4.49 19.93 2.85
CA ALA A 167 5.69 19.99 3.67
C ALA A 167 5.39 19.25 4.97
N ARG A 168 6.00 18.08 5.18
CA ARG A 168 5.73 17.22 6.32
C ARG A 168 7.02 16.77 6.99
N ALA A 169 6.89 16.32 8.23
CA ALA A 169 7.89 15.55 8.95
C ALA A 169 7.29 14.18 9.27
N GLU A 170 8.03 13.13 8.98
CA GLU A 170 7.66 11.74 9.24
C GLU A 170 8.67 11.13 10.19
N LEU A 171 8.18 10.43 11.18
CA LEU A 171 8.96 9.59 12.09
C LEU A 171 8.49 8.17 11.95
N GLU A 172 9.43 7.25 11.82
CA GLU A 172 9.18 5.82 11.83
C GLU A 172 10.20 5.12 12.71
N ARG A 173 9.76 4.16 13.50
CA ARG A 173 10.63 3.25 14.25
C ARG A 173 10.07 1.85 14.26
N THR A 174 10.90 0.87 13.91
CA THR A 174 10.57 -0.55 13.95
C THR A 174 11.20 -1.24 15.15
N PHE A 175 10.53 -2.26 15.67
CA PHE A 175 10.98 -3.03 16.82
C PHE A 175 11.01 -4.51 16.46
N THR A 176 12.01 -5.22 16.95
CA THR A 176 12.14 -6.67 16.75
C THR A 176 11.59 -7.49 17.89
N ARG A 177 11.30 -6.84 19.01
CA ARG A 177 10.78 -7.50 20.23
C ARG A 177 9.65 -6.68 20.81
N GLY A 178 8.72 -7.36 21.48
CA GLY A 178 7.56 -6.74 22.12
C GLY A 178 6.30 -6.76 21.24
N PRO A 179 5.18 -6.25 21.76
CA PRO A 179 3.89 -6.30 21.09
C PRO A 179 3.76 -5.28 19.95
N ILE A 180 4.58 -4.24 19.95
CA ILE A 180 4.58 -3.20 18.92
C ILE A 180 5.71 -3.49 17.95
N ALA A 181 5.39 -3.72 16.68
CA ALA A 181 6.35 -3.93 15.62
C ALA A 181 6.81 -2.62 14.98
N ARG A 182 5.93 -1.61 14.93
CA ARG A 182 6.22 -0.32 14.29
C ARG A 182 5.46 0.81 14.97
N LEU A 183 6.15 1.92 15.19
CA LEU A 183 5.57 3.23 15.52
C LEU A 183 5.82 4.18 14.38
N SER A 184 4.81 4.97 14.02
CA SER A 184 4.95 6.03 13.03
C SER A 184 4.21 7.27 13.49
N ALA A 185 4.73 8.42 13.11
CA ALA A 185 4.08 9.71 13.30
C ALA A 185 4.35 10.59 12.08
N ILE A 186 3.35 11.36 11.68
CA ILE A 186 3.45 12.31 10.57
C ILE A 186 2.81 13.61 11.00
N GLY A 187 3.44 14.73 10.68
CA GLY A 187 2.87 16.05 10.93
C GLY A 187 3.32 17.04 9.89
N GLY A 188 2.51 18.06 9.63
CA GLY A 188 2.84 19.09 8.66
C GLY A 188 1.62 19.67 7.97
N VAL A 189 1.85 20.32 6.84
CA VAL A 189 0.82 20.93 5.99
C VAL A 189 0.79 20.29 4.62
N GLY A 190 -0.41 20.11 4.09
CA GLY A 190 -0.65 19.65 2.72
C GLY A 190 -1.83 20.40 2.09
N ARG A 191 -1.77 20.61 0.78
CA ARG A 191 -2.85 21.20 -0.01
C ARG A 191 -3.02 20.43 -1.31
N ARG A 192 -4.26 20.13 -1.63
CA ARG A 192 -4.68 19.55 -2.93
C ARG A 192 -6.07 20.09 -3.29
N ASP A 193 -6.42 20.04 -4.54
CA ASP A 193 -7.76 20.40 -4.97
C ASP A 193 -8.65 19.17 -4.96
N ASN A 194 -9.83 19.27 -4.33
CA ASN A 194 -10.78 18.15 -4.30
C ASN A 194 -11.41 17.96 -5.69
N PRO A 195 -11.31 16.78 -6.31
CA PRO A 195 -11.74 16.62 -7.70
C PRO A 195 -13.27 16.59 -7.89
N HIS A 196 -14.05 16.40 -6.82
CA HIS A 196 -15.51 16.40 -6.88
C HIS A 196 -16.07 17.81 -6.72
N PHE A 197 -15.55 18.55 -5.75
CA PHE A 197 -16.05 19.89 -5.40
C PHE A 197 -15.29 20.99 -6.13
N GLU A 198 -14.15 20.68 -6.75
CA GLU A 198 -13.24 21.63 -7.39
C GLU A 198 -12.77 22.75 -6.42
N ILE A 199 -12.64 22.39 -5.15
CA ILE A 199 -12.28 23.30 -4.05
C ILE A 199 -10.92 22.90 -3.48
N GLY A 200 -10.09 23.89 -3.16
CA GLY A 200 -8.84 23.69 -2.48
C GLY A 200 -9.04 23.15 -1.06
N ASP A 201 -8.39 22.04 -0.75
CA ASP A 201 -8.37 21.37 0.56
C ASP A 201 -6.98 21.49 1.15
N THR A 202 -6.83 22.39 2.15
CA THR A 202 -5.59 22.57 2.90
C THR A 202 -5.74 21.96 4.28
N ARG A 203 -4.80 21.11 4.66
CA ARG A 203 -4.80 20.40 5.94
C ARG A 203 -3.49 20.60 6.66
N THR A 204 -3.57 20.99 7.93
CA THR A 204 -2.43 21.10 8.83
C THR A 204 -2.68 20.22 10.04
N GLY A 205 -1.81 19.26 10.30
CA GLY A 205 -2.11 18.35 11.39
C GLY A 205 -0.98 17.39 11.72
N PHE A 206 -1.35 16.46 12.60
CA PHE A 206 -0.49 15.43 13.13
C PHE A 206 -1.29 14.13 13.28
N TYR A 207 -0.65 13.02 12.95
CA TYR A 207 -1.20 11.66 13.13
C TYR A 207 -0.11 10.72 13.64
N ALA A 208 -0.43 9.93 14.65
CA ALA A 208 0.45 8.90 15.19
C ALA A 208 -0.23 7.53 15.11
N ARG A 209 0.56 6.49 14.84
CA ARG A 209 0.09 5.12 14.67
C ARG A 209 1.06 4.12 15.26
N ALA A 210 0.51 3.10 15.93
CA ALA A 210 1.21 1.91 16.36
C ALA A 210 0.69 0.69 15.59
N GLU A 211 1.60 -0.19 15.20
CA GLU A 211 1.29 -1.45 14.52
C GLU A 211 1.89 -2.62 15.30
N SER A 212 1.13 -3.70 15.37
CA SER A 212 1.55 -5.00 15.90
C SER A 212 1.50 -6.04 14.79
N THR A 213 2.50 -6.89 14.70
CA THR A 213 2.52 -8.04 13.79
C THR A 213 2.26 -9.30 14.62
N ALA A 214 0.99 -9.67 14.74
CA ALA A 214 0.59 -10.85 15.50
C ALA A 214 1.03 -12.15 14.81
N GLN A 215 0.96 -12.17 13.49
CA GLN A 215 1.46 -13.20 12.61
C GLN A 215 1.99 -12.54 11.33
N ARG A 216 2.80 -13.22 10.53
CA ARG A 216 3.32 -12.67 9.26
C ARG A 216 2.20 -12.18 8.34
N TRP A 217 1.08 -12.87 8.34
CA TRP A 217 -0.11 -12.58 7.55
C TRP A 217 -1.13 -11.69 8.29
N LEU A 218 -0.93 -11.38 9.59
CA LEU A 218 -1.89 -10.64 10.42
C LEU A 218 -1.23 -9.45 11.11
N ARG A 219 -1.68 -8.26 10.74
CA ARG A 219 -1.28 -7.01 11.38
C ARG A 219 -2.47 -6.34 12.04
N LEU A 220 -2.23 -5.72 13.18
CA LEU A 220 -3.17 -4.90 13.92
C LEU A 220 -2.62 -3.50 14.02
N GLY A 221 -3.42 -2.51 13.73
CA GLY A 221 -3.04 -1.11 13.79
C GLY A 221 -3.98 -0.29 14.66
N ALA A 222 -3.45 0.70 15.34
CA ALA A 222 -4.23 1.72 16.02
C ALA A 222 -3.55 3.08 15.89
N GLY A 223 -4.32 4.13 15.73
CA GLY A 223 -3.77 5.47 15.59
C GLY A 223 -4.76 6.56 15.98
N ALA A 224 -4.20 7.74 16.20
CA ALA A 224 -4.96 8.94 16.49
C ALA A 224 -4.25 10.17 15.94
N GLY A 225 -5.01 11.21 15.67
CA GLY A 225 -4.48 12.48 15.16
C GLY A 225 -5.49 13.60 15.20
N LEU A 226 -5.02 14.75 14.88
CA LEU A 226 -5.81 15.96 14.73
C LEU A 226 -5.35 16.72 13.48
N GLU A 227 -6.31 17.34 12.80
CA GLU A 227 -6.07 18.14 11.60
C GLU A 227 -6.98 19.37 11.65
N ASP A 228 -6.42 20.52 11.38
CA ASP A 228 -7.16 21.73 11.02
C ASP A 228 -7.34 21.70 9.48
N VAL A 229 -8.56 21.87 9.02
CA VAL A 229 -8.96 21.78 7.61
C VAL A 229 -9.46 23.13 7.15
N GLU A 230 -8.94 23.60 6.01
CA GLU A 230 -9.48 24.73 5.24
C GLU A 230 -9.95 24.20 3.89
N PHE A 231 -11.26 24.23 3.68
CA PHE A 231 -11.92 23.75 2.46
C PHE A 231 -12.72 24.90 1.83
N GLY A 232 -12.10 25.60 0.91
CA GLY A 232 -12.60 26.89 0.44
C GLY A 232 -12.67 27.88 1.61
N ASP A 233 -13.88 28.39 1.88
CA ASP A 233 -14.14 29.31 3.00
C ASP A 233 -14.49 28.60 4.31
N LEU A 234 -14.70 27.27 4.26
CA LEU A 234 -15.03 26.45 5.42
C LEU A 234 -13.74 26.12 6.20
N ARG A 235 -13.80 26.25 7.52
CA ARG A 235 -12.78 25.81 8.44
C ARG A 235 -13.38 24.89 9.47
N ASP A 236 -12.68 23.80 9.75
CA ASP A 236 -13.11 22.82 10.74
C ASP A 236 -11.87 22.13 11.33
N ARG A 237 -12.06 21.48 12.46
CA ARG A 237 -11.04 20.64 13.08
C ARG A 237 -11.51 19.20 13.16
N ILE A 238 -10.67 18.28 12.70
CA ILE A 238 -10.91 16.86 12.79
C ILE A 238 -10.03 16.26 13.88
N VAL A 239 -10.64 15.62 14.87
CA VAL A 239 -9.95 14.67 15.75
C VAL A 239 -10.34 13.28 15.32
N ARG A 240 -9.34 12.47 14.94
CA ARG A 240 -9.55 11.10 14.49
C ARG A 240 -8.85 10.10 15.40
N ALA A 241 -9.51 8.99 15.69
CA ALA A 241 -8.92 7.87 16.41
C ALA A 241 -9.55 6.57 15.92
N GLY A 242 -8.71 5.55 15.71
CA GLY A 242 -9.22 4.31 15.15
C GLY A 242 -8.23 3.16 15.21
N GLY A 243 -8.67 2.02 14.70
CA GLY A 243 -7.84 0.85 14.54
C GLY A 243 -8.27 0.02 13.34
N ASP A 244 -7.38 -0.85 12.92
CA ASP A 244 -7.62 -1.76 11.80
C ASP A 244 -6.95 -3.11 12.01
N ILE A 245 -7.48 -4.05 11.25
CA ILE A 245 -6.96 -5.40 11.13
C ILE A 245 -6.62 -5.61 9.66
N THR A 246 -5.40 -6.03 9.36
CA THR A 246 -4.95 -6.37 8.01
C THR A 246 -4.54 -7.83 7.95
N VAL A 247 -5.18 -8.56 7.04
CA VAL A 247 -4.80 -9.92 6.65
C VAL A 247 -4.08 -9.83 5.31
N ASP A 248 -2.84 -10.30 5.22
CA ASP A 248 -2.02 -10.22 4.02
C ASP A 248 -1.25 -11.53 3.81
N THR A 249 -1.72 -12.34 2.87
CA THR A 249 -1.09 -13.63 2.54
C THR A 249 -0.26 -13.56 1.26
N ARG A 250 -0.02 -12.36 0.71
CA ARG A 250 0.73 -12.17 -0.52
C ARG A 250 2.22 -12.46 -0.31
N VAL A 251 2.77 -13.32 -1.13
CA VAL A 251 4.21 -13.58 -1.19
C VAL A 251 4.93 -12.43 -1.90
N ASP A 252 4.42 -12.03 -3.06
CA ASP A 252 4.86 -10.85 -3.81
C ASP A 252 3.72 -9.82 -3.84
N PRO A 253 3.79 -8.74 -3.05
CA PRO A 253 2.77 -7.70 -3.07
C PRO A 253 2.66 -6.95 -4.40
N SER A 254 3.71 -6.96 -5.22
CA SER A 254 3.72 -6.27 -6.52
C SER A 254 2.97 -7.07 -7.58
N PHE A 255 3.00 -8.41 -7.49
CA PHE A 255 2.29 -9.29 -8.38
C PHE A 255 1.74 -10.51 -7.62
N PRO A 256 0.70 -10.29 -6.80
CA PRO A 256 0.16 -11.34 -5.95
C PRO A 256 -0.53 -12.43 -6.77
N ARG A 257 -0.38 -13.69 -6.32
CA ARG A 257 -0.98 -14.88 -6.91
C ARG A 257 -1.41 -15.81 -5.78
N ASN A 258 -2.57 -16.43 -5.90
CA ASN A 258 -3.16 -17.35 -4.91
C ASN A 258 -3.09 -16.77 -3.49
N ALA A 259 -3.59 -15.54 -3.34
CA ALA A 259 -3.43 -14.79 -2.11
C ALA A 259 -4.65 -13.93 -1.82
N VAL A 260 -4.77 -13.51 -0.57
CA VAL A 260 -5.79 -12.59 -0.09
C VAL A 260 -5.09 -11.41 0.61
N HIS A 261 -5.59 -10.22 0.36
CA HIS A 261 -5.29 -9.04 1.16
C HIS A 261 -6.61 -8.42 1.61
N ALA A 262 -6.83 -8.34 2.90
CA ALA A 262 -8.04 -7.77 3.48
C ALA A 262 -7.71 -6.78 4.58
N THR A 263 -8.39 -5.63 4.60
CA THR A 263 -8.27 -4.63 5.65
C THR A 263 -9.66 -4.26 6.15
N PHE A 264 -9.81 -4.26 7.47
CA PHE A 264 -11.03 -3.84 8.15
C PHE A 264 -10.65 -2.76 9.15
N GLY A 265 -11.19 -1.57 8.98
CA GLY A 265 -10.91 -0.40 9.81
C GLY A 265 -12.17 0.16 10.47
N LEU A 266 -12.00 0.66 11.67
CA LEU A 266 -12.99 1.46 12.39
C LEU A 266 -12.31 2.73 12.87
N GLU A 267 -12.85 3.87 12.49
CA GLU A 267 -12.33 5.18 12.85
C GLU A 267 -13.45 6.05 13.40
N ARG A 268 -13.21 6.70 14.51
CA ARG A 268 -14.06 7.76 15.05
C ARG A 268 -13.54 9.09 14.55
N LEU A 269 -14.39 9.85 13.92
CA LEU A 269 -14.19 11.22 13.46
C LEU A 269 -14.99 12.16 14.35
N SER A 270 -14.34 13.18 14.88
CA SER A 270 -14.98 14.26 15.62
C SER A 270 -14.63 15.57 14.94
N PHE A 271 -15.66 16.28 14.49
CA PHE A 271 -15.62 17.58 13.89
C PHE A 271 -16.06 18.62 14.92
N ASP A 272 -15.92 19.90 14.64
CA ASP A 272 -16.37 20.96 15.57
C ASP A 272 -17.87 20.85 15.88
N ALA A 273 -18.70 20.58 14.87
CA ALA A 273 -20.16 20.51 15.01
C ALA A 273 -20.75 19.09 15.05
N SER A 274 -20.01 18.05 14.70
CA SER A 274 -20.56 16.71 14.53
C SER A 274 -19.56 15.59 14.86
N ARG A 275 -20.06 14.35 14.89
CA ARG A 275 -19.24 13.15 15.09
C ARG A 275 -19.77 12.01 14.25
N ALA A 276 -18.87 11.20 13.70
CA ALA A 276 -19.22 9.99 12.96
C ALA A 276 -18.23 8.85 13.29
N ASN A 277 -18.68 7.62 13.16
CA ASN A 277 -17.81 6.46 13.09
C ASN A 277 -17.76 6.01 11.63
N ARG A 278 -16.57 5.95 11.04
CA ARG A 278 -16.33 5.43 9.71
C ARG A 278 -15.84 3.99 9.81
N ARG A 279 -16.47 3.10 9.05
CA ARG A 279 -16.05 1.72 8.89
C ARG A 279 -15.58 1.54 7.46
N THR A 280 -14.41 0.94 7.30
CA THR A 280 -13.84 0.61 6.00
C THR A 280 -13.59 -0.88 5.93
N ALA A 281 -14.03 -1.52 4.87
CA ALA A 281 -13.72 -2.90 4.57
C ALA A 281 -13.23 -2.97 3.12
N GLU A 282 -12.02 -3.44 2.92
CA GLU A 282 -11.46 -3.71 1.61
C GLU A 282 -10.94 -5.14 1.58
N VAL A 283 -11.36 -5.90 0.57
CA VAL A 283 -10.91 -7.27 0.35
C VAL A 283 -10.43 -7.40 -1.09
N ARG A 284 -9.25 -7.96 -1.27
CA ARG A 284 -8.65 -8.28 -2.57
C ARG A 284 -8.30 -9.76 -2.59
N GLY A 285 -8.82 -10.49 -3.57
CA GLY A 285 -8.49 -11.88 -3.83
C GLY A 285 -7.71 -12.00 -5.14
N TYR A 286 -6.76 -12.91 -5.19
CA TYR A 286 -5.93 -13.16 -6.35
C TYR A 286 -5.90 -14.65 -6.64
N VAL A 287 -6.32 -15.04 -7.83
CA VAL A 287 -6.36 -16.44 -8.27
C VAL A 287 -5.43 -16.59 -9.48
N GLY A 288 -4.43 -17.43 -9.34
CA GLY A 288 -3.56 -17.81 -10.44
C GLY A 288 -4.32 -18.68 -11.43
N LEU A 289 -4.23 -18.32 -12.70
CA LEU A 289 -4.77 -19.09 -13.82
C LEU A 289 -3.62 -19.81 -14.54
N ILE A 290 -3.68 -19.89 -15.85
CA ILE A 290 -2.66 -20.53 -16.70
C ILE A 290 -1.38 -19.67 -16.69
N GLY A 291 -0.22 -20.28 -16.48
CA GLY A 291 1.07 -19.60 -16.40
C GLY A 291 1.07 -18.56 -15.28
N GLN A 292 1.50 -17.35 -15.57
CA GLN A 292 1.52 -16.22 -14.62
C GLN A 292 0.26 -15.34 -14.71
N THR A 293 -0.76 -15.72 -15.48
CA THR A 293 -2.01 -14.98 -15.54
C THR A 293 -2.76 -15.04 -14.22
N VAL A 294 -3.27 -13.90 -13.77
CA VAL A 294 -3.95 -13.75 -12.47
C VAL A 294 -5.31 -13.08 -12.68
N LEU A 295 -6.34 -13.66 -12.09
CA LEU A 295 -7.60 -12.99 -11.87
C LEU A 295 -7.55 -12.31 -10.49
N ALA A 296 -7.64 -10.99 -10.47
CA ALA A 296 -7.74 -10.19 -9.27
C ALA A 296 -9.17 -9.71 -9.08
N VAL A 297 -9.71 -9.88 -7.89
CA VAL A 297 -11.03 -9.36 -7.51
C VAL A 297 -10.89 -8.45 -6.31
N ARG A 298 -11.67 -7.38 -6.26
CA ARG A 298 -11.66 -6.40 -5.18
C ARG A 298 -13.09 -6.06 -4.78
N GLY A 299 -13.33 -5.94 -3.48
CA GLY A 299 -14.51 -5.33 -2.91
C GLY A 299 -14.10 -4.23 -1.94
N LEU A 300 -14.75 -3.08 -2.00
CA LEU A 300 -14.56 -1.94 -1.12
C LEU A 300 -15.90 -1.49 -0.56
N SER A 301 -15.97 -1.29 0.73
CA SER A 301 -17.11 -0.69 1.42
C SER A 301 -16.61 0.33 2.43
N VAL A 302 -17.13 1.53 2.36
CA VAL A 302 -16.94 2.58 3.36
C VAL A 302 -18.32 3.00 3.84
N THR A 303 -18.52 3.05 5.15
CA THR A 303 -19.81 3.46 5.74
C THR A 303 -19.59 4.40 6.91
N ALA A 304 -20.41 5.44 6.99
CA ALA A 304 -20.42 6.38 8.10
C ALA A 304 -21.69 6.22 8.95
N SER A 305 -21.56 6.39 10.26
CA SER A 305 -22.68 6.27 11.21
C SER A 305 -23.53 7.54 11.31
N ALA A 306 -23.09 8.63 10.71
CA ALA A 306 -23.78 9.92 10.61
C ALA A 306 -23.28 10.65 9.37
N PRO A 307 -23.99 11.67 8.86
CA PRO A 307 -23.49 12.53 7.80
C PRO A 307 -22.13 13.12 8.16
N ILE A 308 -21.23 13.17 7.19
CA ILE A 308 -19.88 13.75 7.35
C ILE A 308 -19.74 15.00 6.49
N PRO A 309 -18.90 15.97 6.90
CA PRO A 309 -18.67 17.18 6.11
C PRO A 309 -18.11 16.87 4.71
N ASP A 310 -18.34 17.77 3.74
CA ASP A 310 -17.96 17.58 2.34
C ASP A 310 -16.46 17.32 2.14
N PHE A 311 -15.61 17.98 2.91
CA PHE A 311 -14.16 17.77 2.86
C PHE A 311 -13.70 16.38 3.31
N GLU A 312 -14.56 15.59 3.98
CA GLU A 312 -14.23 14.24 4.46
C GLU A 312 -15.06 13.16 3.75
N LYS A 313 -15.96 13.51 2.83
CA LYS A 313 -16.73 12.55 2.04
C LYS A 313 -15.82 11.63 1.25
N SER A 314 -16.27 10.40 1.14
CA SER A 314 -15.60 9.39 0.33
C SER A 314 -15.89 9.65 -1.15
N LEU A 315 -14.85 9.65 -1.98
CA LEU A 315 -14.95 9.92 -3.43
C LEU A 315 -14.90 8.59 -4.21
N LEU A 316 -15.77 8.48 -5.20
CA LEU A 316 -15.83 7.38 -6.15
C LEU A 316 -15.53 7.91 -7.56
N GLY A 317 -14.86 7.10 -8.37
CA GLY A 317 -14.43 7.42 -9.72
C GLY A 317 -12.91 7.41 -9.86
N GLY A 318 -12.45 7.37 -11.12
CA GLY A 318 -11.03 7.35 -11.45
C GLY A 318 -10.34 6.01 -11.29
N ALA A 319 -9.04 6.01 -11.52
CA ALA A 319 -8.19 4.83 -11.51
C ALA A 319 -8.20 4.06 -10.17
N ALA A 320 -8.48 4.75 -9.07
CA ALA A 320 -8.37 4.18 -7.73
C ALA A 320 -9.49 3.18 -7.40
N ASN A 321 -10.72 3.42 -7.86
CA ASN A 321 -11.85 2.61 -7.42
C ASN A 321 -12.96 2.39 -8.47
N MET A 322 -13.05 3.21 -9.54
CA MET A 322 -14.03 2.99 -10.61
C MET A 322 -13.57 3.64 -11.92
N ARG A 323 -12.92 2.87 -12.77
CA ARG A 323 -12.42 3.32 -14.07
C ARG A 323 -13.54 3.51 -15.08
N GLY A 324 -13.35 4.43 -16.03
CA GLY A 324 -14.37 4.87 -16.99
C GLY A 324 -15.17 6.10 -16.52
N PHE A 325 -14.90 6.57 -15.32
CA PHE A 325 -15.45 7.79 -14.71
C PHE A 325 -14.34 8.71 -14.25
N ASP A 326 -14.60 10.01 -14.18
CA ASP A 326 -13.65 10.96 -13.60
C ASP A 326 -13.44 10.68 -12.12
N ALA A 327 -12.24 10.95 -11.64
CA ALA A 327 -11.97 10.86 -10.21
C ALA A 327 -12.92 11.80 -9.45
N GLY A 328 -13.56 11.28 -8.40
CA GLY A 328 -14.56 12.05 -7.68
C GLY A 328 -15.85 12.30 -8.44
N SER A 329 -16.18 11.54 -9.50
CA SER A 329 -17.48 11.66 -10.21
C SER A 329 -18.68 11.54 -9.26
N GLN A 330 -18.52 10.82 -8.16
CA GLN A 330 -19.49 10.76 -7.07
C GLN A 330 -18.80 11.00 -5.72
N ALA A 331 -19.53 11.58 -4.78
CA ALA A 331 -19.13 11.75 -3.39
C ALA A 331 -20.26 11.33 -2.45
N GLY A 332 -19.93 10.67 -1.35
CA GLY A 332 -20.92 10.21 -0.39
C GLY A 332 -20.36 9.94 0.98
N ASP A 333 -21.24 9.83 1.96
CA ASP A 333 -20.91 9.36 3.30
C ASP A 333 -20.56 7.87 3.28
N ASN A 334 -21.10 7.15 2.30
CA ASN A 334 -20.91 5.73 2.08
C ASN A 334 -20.45 5.47 0.64
N ILE A 335 -19.61 4.44 0.48
CA ILE A 335 -19.19 3.89 -0.83
C ILE A 335 -19.33 2.38 -0.81
N ALA A 336 -19.78 1.84 -1.93
CA ALA A 336 -19.63 0.45 -2.28
C ALA A 336 -19.03 0.34 -3.68
N ALA A 337 -17.92 -0.39 -3.83
CA ALA A 337 -17.29 -0.61 -5.12
C ALA A 337 -16.78 -2.05 -5.23
N ALA A 338 -16.82 -2.59 -6.42
CA ALA A 338 -16.27 -3.90 -6.74
C ALA A 338 -15.51 -3.83 -8.07
N SER A 339 -14.48 -4.66 -8.20
CA SER A 339 -13.68 -4.76 -9.42
C SER A 339 -13.28 -6.20 -9.68
N ALA A 340 -13.25 -6.60 -10.94
CA ALA A 340 -12.64 -7.83 -11.40
C ALA A 340 -11.66 -7.48 -12.52
N GLU A 341 -10.41 -7.96 -12.41
CA GLU A 341 -9.32 -7.63 -13.33
C GLU A 341 -8.53 -8.88 -13.69
N LEU A 342 -8.41 -9.15 -14.98
CA LEU A 342 -7.55 -10.20 -15.52
C LEU A 342 -6.21 -9.57 -15.89
N ARG A 343 -5.13 -10.02 -15.25
CA ARG A 343 -3.75 -9.60 -15.49
C ARG A 343 -3.01 -10.64 -16.29
N ILE A 344 -2.47 -10.25 -17.42
CA ILE A 344 -1.74 -11.13 -18.34
C ILE A 344 -0.31 -10.58 -18.48
N PRO A 345 0.66 -11.14 -17.75
CA PRO A 345 2.07 -10.79 -17.94
C PRO A 345 2.53 -11.24 -19.34
N VAL A 346 3.26 -10.38 -20.02
CA VAL A 346 3.78 -10.63 -21.37
C VAL A 346 5.27 -10.89 -21.33
N THR A 347 6.01 -10.10 -20.56
CA THR A 347 7.45 -10.22 -20.45
C THR A 347 7.98 -9.71 -19.12
N SER A 348 9.19 -10.13 -18.78
CA SER A 348 9.92 -9.67 -17.60
C SER A 348 11.17 -8.88 -18.04
N PRO A 349 11.04 -7.55 -18.25
CA PRO A 349 12.17 -6.74 -18.66
C PRO A 349 13.31 -6.83 -17.65
N MET A 350 14.53 -7.11 -18.13
CA MET A 350 15.75 -7.18 -17.32
C MET A 350 15.68 -8.14 -16.11
N SER A 351 14.76 -9.08 -16.11
CA SER A 351 14.49 -10.00 -14.98
C SER A 351 14.13 -9.32 -13.63
N VAL A 352 13.94 -8.01 -13.61
CA VAL A 352 13.63 -7.23 -12.39
C VAL A 352 12.25 -6.59 -12.42
N GLY A 353 11.55 -6.69 -13.55
CA GLY A 353 10.25 -6.08 -13.76
C GLY A 353 9.25 -7.02 -14.38
N ARG A 354 8.01 -6.56 -14.49
CA ARG A 354 6.92 -7.24 -15.20
C ARG A 354 6.16 -6.25 -16.04
N PHE A 355 6.12 -6.52 -17.33
CA PHE A 355 5.25 -5.83 -18.26
C PHE A 355 4.12 -6.75 -18.66
N GLY A 356 2.90 -6.21 -18.72
CA GLY A 356 1.74 -6.99 -19.12
C GLY A 356 0.56 -6.13 -19.50
N THR A 357 -0.50 -6.81 -19.92
CA THR A 357 -1.79 -6.22 -20.25
C THR A 357 -2.83 -6.64 -19.22
N LYS A 358 -3.93 -5.93 -19.15
CA LYS A 358 -5.05 -6.22 -18.27
C LYS A 358 -6.38 -5.88 -18.93
N ALA A 359 -7.41 -6.59 -18.53
CA ALA A 359 -8.80 -6.28 -18.84
C ALA A 359 -9.57 -6.26 -17.53
N PHE A 360 -10.58 -5.39 -17.42
CA PHE A 360 -11.28 -5.21 -16.15
C PHE A 360 -12.73 -4.79 -16.32
N VAL A 361 -13.48 -5.02 -15.27
CA VAL A 361 -14.82 -4.47 -15.04
C VAL A 361 -14.90 -3.97 -13.60
N ASP A 362 -15.42 -2.76 -13.46
CA ASP A 362 -15.64 -2.08 -12.18
C ASP A 362 -17.11 -1.75 -12.03
N ALA A 363 -17.62 -1.76 -10.80
CA ALA A 363 -18.97 -1.32 -10.47
C ALA A 363 -18.95 -0.64 -9.10
N GLY A 364 -19.74 0.42 -8.93
CA GLY A 364 -19.78 1.11 -7.65
C GLY A 364 -20.82 2.19 -7.56
N THR A 365 -21.01 2.68 -6.33
CA THR A 365 -21.88 3.82 -6.02
C THR A 365 -21.40 4.51 -4.76
N ALA A 366 -21.57 5.83 -4.70
CA ALA A 366 -21.44 6.62 -3.48
C ALA A 366 -22.81 7.19 -3.11
N TYR A 367 -23.16 7.14 -1.82
CA TYR A 367 -24.51 7.51 -1.37
C TYR A 367 -24.48 8.16 0.02
N ALA A 368 -25.53 8.95 0.31
CA ALA A 368 -25.65 9.65 1.57
C ALA A 368 -25.97 8.71 2.74
N HIS A 369 -25.62 9.13 3.94
CA HIS A 369 -26.03 8.45 5.17
C HIS A 369 -27.56 8.30 5.25
N GLY A 370 -28.03 7.17 5.79
CA GLY A 370 -29.45 6.84 5.89
C GLY A 370 -30.06 6.16 4.67
N LEU A 371 -29.42 6.24 3.51
CA LEU A 371 -29.84 5.49 2.33
C LEU A 371 -29.32 4.04 2.40
N LYS A 372 -30.00 3.13 1.69
CA LYS A 372 -29.58 1.72 1.63
C LYS A 372 -28.90 1.44 0.30
N LEU A 373 -27.86 0.62 0.33
CA LEU A 373 -27.14 0.21 -0.88
C LEU A 373 -28.05 -0.47 -1.91
N GLY A 374 -29.02 -1.29 -1.47
CA GLY A 374 -29.93 -1.99 -2.36
C GLY A 374 -30.88 -1.09 -3.18
N ASP A 375 -31.02 0.16 -2.76
CA ASP A 375 -31.87 1.15 -3.45
C ASP A 375 -31.05 2.06 -4.38
N GLN A 376 -29.71 1.88 -4.43
CA GLN A 376 -28.82 2.71 -5.22
C GLN A 376 -28.55 2.09 -6.60
N HIS A 377 -28.42 2.96 -7.59
CA HIS A 377 -27.89 2.55 -8.89
C HIS A 377 -26.38 2.31 -8.77
N LEU A 378 -25.92 1.22 -9.35
CA LEU A 378 -24.49 0.93 -9.45
C LEU A 378 -23.99 1.32 -10.84
N ASP A 379 -23.18 2.36 -10.91
CA ASP A 379 -22.48 2.70 -12.14
C ASP A 379 -21.45 1.61 -12.48
N ARG A 380 -21.18 1.41 -13.75
CA ARG A 380 -20.32 0.35 -14.27
C ARG A 380 -19.29 0.92 -15.24
N GLY A 381 -18.07 0.44 -15.12
CA GLY A 381 -16.99 0.75 -16.04
C GLY A 381 -16.30 -0.53 -16.51
N TYR A 382 -15.83 -0.56 -17.74
CA TYR A 382 -15.07 -1.67 -18.27
C TYR A 382 -14.00 -1.18 -19.23
N GLY A 383 -12.92 -1.93 -19.32
CA GLY A 383 -11.81 -1.51 -20.15
C GLY A 383 -10.64 -2.46 -20.13
N GLY A 384 -9.53 -1.94 -20.61
CA GLY A 384 -8.26 -2.65 -20.64
C GLY A 384 -7.09 -1.69 -20.54
N GLY A 385 -5.92 -2.23 -20.36
CA GLY A 385 -4.73 -1.41 -20.23
C GLY A 385 -3.44 -2.20 -20.22
N ALA A 386 -2.35 -1.48 -20.01
CA ALA A 386 -1.01 -2.04 -19.84
C ALA A 386 -0.44 -1.61 -18.49
N TYR A 387 0.44 -2.44 -17.95
CA TYR A 387 1.16 -2.13 -16.72
C TYR A 387 2.63 -2.51 -16.85
N LEU A 388 3.46 -1.76 -16.15
CA LEU A 388 4.87 -2.04 -15.97
C LEU A 388 5.19 -1.88 -14.49
N HIS A 389 5.59 -2.98 -13.84
CA HIS A 389 6.08 -2.96 -12.48
C HIS A 389 7.56 -3.29 -12.47
N LEU A 390 8.37 -2.33 -12.08
CA LEU A 390 9.79 -2.51 -11.76
C LEU A 390 9.96 -2.52 -10.23
N THR A 391 11.17 -2.75 -9.76
CA THR A 391 11.45 -2.78 -8.31
C THR A 391 11.05 -1.49 -7.61
N ILE A 392 11.29 -0.35 -8.25
CA ILE A 392 11.06 0.99 -7.68
C ILE A 392 10.00 1.80 -8.44
N LEU A 393 9.62 1.39 -9.64
CA LEU A 393 8.71 2.14 -10.52
C LEU A 393 7.50 1.27 -10.87
N SER A 394 6.33 1.83 -10.71
CA SER A 394 5.06 1.24 -11.17
C SER A 394 4.40 2.20 -12.14
N LEU A 395 4.07 1.73 -13.33
CA LEU A 395 3.33 2.46 -14.35
C LEU A 395 2.08 1.68 -14.74
N SER A 396 0.99 2.38 -14.98
CA SER A 396 -0.27 1.82 -15.48
C SER A 396 -0.92 2.82 -16.42
N LEU A 397 -1.37 2.32 -17.56
CA LEU A 397 -2.17 3.08 -18.51
C LEU A 397 -3.42 2.28 -18.85
N ASP A 398 -4.57 2.82 -18.52
CA ASP A 398 -5.85 2.17 -18.73
C ASP A 398 -6.74 3.02 -19.63
N VAL A 399 -7.51 2.35 -20.49
CA VAL A 399 -8.61 2.93 -21.24
C VAL A 399 -9.88 2.24 -20.78
N ALA A 400 -10.83 3.00 -20.30
CA ALA A 400 -12.08 2.49 -19.78
C ALA A 400 -13.27 3.26 -20.32
N ARG A 401 -14.41 2.57 -20.45
CA ARG A 401 -15.69 3.15 -20.84
C ARG A 401 -16.66 3.05 -19.68
N GLY A 402 -17.25 4.17 -19.30
CA GLY A 402 -18.41 4.19 -18.42
C GLY A 402 -19.65 3.69 -19.19
N HIS A 403 -20.33 2.70 -18.63
CA HIS A 403 -21.53 2.13 -19.28
C HIS A 403 -22.65 3.16 -19.40
N GLU A 404 -22.88 3.89 -18.33
CA GLU A 404 -23.96 4.88 -18.23
C GLU A 404 -23.65 6.15 -19.03
N THR A 405 -22.40 6.59 -19.05
CA THR A 405 -21.98 7.81 -19.75
C THR A 405 -21.67 7.57 -21.23
N GLY A 406 -21.30 6.33 -21.58
CA GLY A 406 -20.83 5.97 -22.91
C GLY A 406 -19.46 6.53 -23.31
N ASN A 407 -18.85 7.34 -22.44
CA ASN A 407 -17.59 8.03 -22.70
C ASN A 407 -16.37 7.13 -22.41
N TYR A 408 -15.31 7.34 -23.19
CA TYR A 408 -13.99 6.73 -22.93
C TYR A 408 -13.17 7.68 -22.08
N ARG A 409 -12.44 7.09 -21.10
CA ARG A 409 -11.51 7.77 -20.21
C ARG A 409 -10.15 7.09 -20.22
N TRP A 410 -9.12 7.89 -20.19
CA TRP A 410 -7.76 7.44 -20.01
C TRP A 410 -7.37 7.64 -18.55
N HIS A 411 -6.83 6.60 -17.93
CA HIS A 411 -6.34 6.64 -16.57
C HIS A 411 -4.86 6.32 -16.58
N PHE A 412 -4.06 7.25 -16.11
CA PHE A 412 -2.62 7.08 -15.98
C PHE A 412 -2.24 7.02 -14.51
N GLY A 413 -1.53 5.98 -14.13
CA GLY A 413 -0.96 5.82 -12.80
C GLY A 413 0.56 5.67 -12.89
N MET A 414 1.26 6.46 -12.11
CA MET A 414 2.71 6.34 -11.94
C MET A 414 3.05 6.44 -10.46
N GLY A 415 3.91 5.56 -9.98
CA GLY A 415 4.45 5.61 -8.63
C GLY A 415 5.91 5.18 -8.61
N VAL A 416 6.73 5.97 -7.92
CA VAL A 416 8.11 5.60 -7.59
C VAL A 416 8.14 5.35 -6.09
N THR A 417 8.44 4.11 -5.72
CA THR A 417 8.49 3.70 -4.31
C THR A 417 9.89 3.23 -3.99
N PHE A 418 10.60 4.01 -3.21
CA PHE A 418 11.82 3.59 -2.55
C PHE A 418 11.40 3.04 -1.17
N LYS A 419 11.52 1.73 -1.00
CA LYS A 419 11.26 1.06 0.29
C LYS A 419 12.54 0.75 1.00
#